data_d9adc7f72a7063d31a78429ce2ce1d89
#
_entry.id   d9adc7f72a7063d31a78429ce2ce1d89
#
_cell.length_a   1.000
_cell.length_b   1.000
_cell.length_c   1.000
_cell.angle_alpha   90.00
_cell.angle_beta   90.00
_cell.angle_gamma   90.00
#
_symmetry.space_group_name_H-M   'P 1'
#
loop_
_entity.id
_entity.type
_entity.pdbx_description
1 polymer ?
#
loop_
_entity_poly.entity_id
_entity_poly.type
_entity_poly.pdbx_seq_one_letter_code
_entity_poly.pdbx_strand_id
1 'polypeptide(L)'
;RADDVIKSSGYRIGPFEVESALMTHPAVVECAVTGVPDEIRGQVVKATIVLSAAYKDKAGEALVKEIQDHVKKVTAPYKYPRVIEFVEELPKTISGKIRRVEIRDKDKV
;
A
#
# COMPACT_ATOMS: atom_id res chain seq x y z
N ARG A 1 6.40 1.40 -13.58
CA ARG A 1 7.76 1.88 -13.85
C ARG A 1 8.77 1.00 -13.12
N ALA A 2 9.91 0.78 -13.73
CA ALA A 2 10.92 -0.13 -13.19
C ALA A 2 11.43 0.30 -11.81
N ASP A 3 11.51 1.60 -11.57
CA ASP A 3 11.99 2.15 -10.30
C ASP A 3 10.97 2.06 -9.16
N ASP A 4 9.74 1.70 -9.47
CA ASP A 4 8.68 1.52 -8.47
C ASP A 4 8.52 0.07 -8.03
N VAL A 5 9.23 -0.86 -8.66
CA VAL A 5 9.15 -2.27 -8.31
C VAL A 5 9.69 -2.50 -6.89
N ILE A 6 8.94 -3.24 -6.10
CA ILE A 6 9.31 -3.54 -4.71
C ILE A 6 9.99 -4.90 -4.67
N LYS A 7 11.20 -4.94 -4.11
CA LYS A 7 11.95 -6.20 -3.98
C LYS A 7 11.85 -6.68 -2.54
N SER A 8 11.03 -7.68 -2.30
CA SER A 8 10.82 -8.24 -0.98
C SER A 8 11.18 -9.72 -0.98
N SER A 9 12.17 -10.11 -0.18
CA SER A 9 12.64 -11.49 -0.06
C SER A 9 12.99 -12.13 -1.41
N GLY A 10 13.50 -11.33 -2.35
CA GLY A 10 13.83 -11.79 -3.69
C GLY A 10 12.69 -11.74 -4.69
N TYR A 11 11.47 -11.50 -4.24
CA TYR A 11 10.32 -11.33 -5.14
C TYR A 11 10.27 -9.91 -5.66
N ARG A 12 9.82 -9.76 -6.90
CA ARG A 12 9.58 -8.46 -7.51
C ARG A 12 8.08 -8.21 -7.51
N ILE A 13 7.66 -7.19 -6.79
CA ILE A 13 6.25 -6.89 -6.61
C ILE A 13 5.94 -5.55 -7.27
N GLY A 14 5.02 -5.55 -8.25
CA GLY A 14 4.58 -4.32 -8.90
C GLY A 14 3.59 -3.57 -8.02
N PRO A 15 3.84 -2.28 -7.72
CA PRO A 15 2.92 -1.54 -6.85
C PRO A 15 1.51 -1.41 -7.43
N PHE A 16 1.37 -1.29 -8.76
CA PHE A 16 0.06 -1.17 -9.39
C PHE A 16 -0.80 -2.41 -9.21
N GLU A 17 -0.18 -3.58 -9.22
CA GLU A 17 -0.87 -4.84 -9.01
C GLU A 17 -1.49 -4.90 -7.62
N VAL A 18 -0.73 -4.48 -6.61
CA VAL A 18 -1.20 -4.44 -5.23
C VAL A 18 -2.26 -3.36 -5.05
N GLU A 19 -2.06 -2.20 -5.67
CA GLU A 19 -3.05 -1.11 -5.63
C GLU A 19 -4.39 -1.55 -6.22
N SER A 20 -4.35 -2.26 -7.35
CA SER A 20 -5.56 -2.76 -7.98
C SER A 20 -6.32 -3.72 -7.07
N ALA A 21 -5.59 -4.59 -6.38
CA ALA A 21 -6.20 -5.51 -5.42
C ALA A 21 -6.83 -4.76 -4.25
N LEU A 22 -6.12 -3.75 -3.71
CA LEU A 22 -6.62 -2.94 -2.61
C LEU A 22 -7.90 -2.19 -2.99
N MET A 23 -7.95 -1.66 -4.20
CA MET A 23 -9.12 -0.89 -4.66
C MET A 23 -10.39 -1.72 -4.79
N THR A 24 -10.30 -3.05 -4.78
CA THR A 24 -11.47 -3.90 -4.76
C THR A 24 -12.09 -4.04 -3.38
N HIS A 25 -11.42 -3.58 -2.34
CA HIS A 25 -11.96 -3.62 -0.98
C HIS A 25 -12.84 -2.39 -0.73
N PRO A 26 -14.03 -2.57 -0.13
CA PRO A 26 -14.97 -1.45 0.06
C PRO A 26 -14.46 -0.34 0.98
N ALA A 27 -13.50 -0.64 1.86
CA ALA A 27 -12.93 0.37 2.76
C ALA A 27 -11.96 1.33 2.07
N VAL A 28 -11.42 0.96 0.91
CA VAL A 28 -10.37 1.72 0.23
C VAL A 28 -10.96 2.66 -0.80
N VAL A 29 -10.75 3.96 -0.59
CA VAL A 29 -11.14 5.00 -1.57
C VAL A 29 -9.99 5.29 -2.50
N GLU A 30 -8.81 5.48 -1.94
CA GLU A 30 -7.58 5.68 -2.68
C GLU A 30 -6.46 4.95 -1.96
N CYS A 31 -5.44 4.55 -2.69
CA CYS A 31 -4.27 3.94 -2.08
C CYS A 31 -3.03 4.19 -2.92
N ALA A 32 -1.88 4.14 -2.27
CA ALA A 32 -0.59 4.17 -2.93
C ALA A 32 0.27 3.08 -2.30
N VAL A 33 0.92 2.29 -3.14
CA VAL A 33 1.78 1.20 -2.68
C VAL A 33 3.23 1.56 -2.97
N THR A 34 4.06 1.46 -1.95
CA THR A 34 5.49 1.76 -2.04
C THR A 34 6.29 0.68 -1.32
N GLY A 35 7.59 0.63 -1.56
CA GLY A 35 8.49 -0.24 -0.82
C GLY A 35 9.15 0.55 0.31
N VAL A 36 9.20 -0.04 1.49
CA VAL A 36 9.92 0.56 2.62
C VAL A 36 11.03 -0.38 3.05
N PRO A 37 12.15 0.16 3.57
CA PRO A 37 13.29 -0.65 3.97
C PRO A 37 12.95 -1.66 5.05
N ASP A 38 13.53 -2.85 4.95
CA ASP A 38 13.38 -3.90 5.96
C ASP A 38 14.72 -4.62 6.07
N GLU A 39 15.19 -4.84 7.30
CA GLU A 39 16.50 -5.43 7.55
C GLU A 39 16.63 -6.86 7.03
N ILE A 40 15.57 -7.62 7.07
CA ILE A 40 15.59 -9.03 6.69
C ILE A 40 15.28 -9.24 5.22
N ARG A 41 14.27 -8.51 4.71
CA ARG A 41 13.74 -8.73 3.36
C ARG A 41 14.25 -7.75 2.31
N GLY A 42 15.03 -6.77 2.73
CA GLY A 42 15.46 -5.68 1.85
C GLY A 42 14.40 -4.59 1.78
N GLN A 43 13.21 -4.95 1.34
CA GLN A 43 12.04 -4.06 1.35
C GLN A 43 10.80 -4.87 1.71
N VAL A 44 9.79 -4.18 2.21
CA VAL A 44 8.46 -4.76 2.36
C VAL A 44 7.44 -3.83 1.72
N VAL A 45 6.30 -4.39 1.36
CA VAL A 45 5.22 -3.62 0.73
C VAL A 45 4.52 -2.78 1.78
N LYS A 46 4.40 -1.48 1.49
CA LYS A 46 3.61 -0.56 2.32
C LYS A 46 2.44 -0.03 1.51
N ALA A 47 1.26 -0.05 2.10
CA ALA A 47 0.08 0.56 1.53
C ALA A 47 -0.31 1.78 2.34
N THR A 48 -0.39 2.94 1.67
CA THR A 48 -0.91 4.17 2.26
C THR A 48 -2.33 4.31 1.75
N ILE A 49 -3.31 4.30 2.64
CA ILE A 49 -4.71 4.13 2.29
C ILE A 49 -5.56 5.29 2.81
N VAL A 50 -6.43 5.81 1.93
CA VAL A 50 -7.49 6.72 2.33
C VAL A 50 -8.76 5.90 2.49
N LEU A 51 -9.31 5.89 3.71
CA LEU A 51 -10.51 5.12 4.00
C LEU A 51 -11.77 5.84 3.54
N SER A 52 -12.78 5.05 3.13
CA SER A 52 -14.10 5.60 2.87
C SER A 52 -14.74 6.08 4.17
N ALA A 53 -15.72 6.99 4.07
CA ALA A 53 -16.38 7.55 5.25
C ALA A 53 -16.97 6.48 6.16
N ALA A 54 -17.49 5.39 5.58
CA ALA A 54 -18.08 4.30 6.35
C ALA A 54 -17.08 3.53 7.20
N TYR A 55 -15.79 3.60 6.86
CA TYR A 55 -14.74 2.85 7.54
C TYR A 55 -13.76 3.70 8.34
N LYS A 56 -13.90 5.01 8.32
CA LYS A 56 -12.97 5.89 9.05
C LYS A 56 -12.93 5.59 10.55
N ASP A 57 -14.07 5.27 11.14
CA ASP A 57 -14.16 4.94 12.54
C ASP A 57 -13.67 3.52 12.88
N LYS A 58 -13.41 2.73 11.84
CA LYS A 58 -13.00 1.34 12.00
C LYS A 58 -11.51 1.14 11.77
N ALA A 59 -10.76 2.22 11.55
CA ALA A 59 -9.31 2.15 11.37
C ALA A 59 -8.67 1.51 12.61
N GLY A 60 -7.82 0.51 12.38
CA GLY A 60 -7.16 -0.20 13.47
C GLY A 60 -6.65 -1.54 13.00
N GLU A 61 -6.13 -2.32 13.95
CA GLU A 61 -5.50 -3.61 13.63
C GLU A 61 -6.44 -4.60 12.94
N ALA A 62 -7.71 -4.63 13.34
CA ALA A 62 -8.69 -5.55 12.76
C ALA A 62 -8.89 -5.23 11.27
N LEU A 63 -9.00 -3.96 10.93
CA LEU A 63 -9.17 -3.54 9.54
C LEU A 63 -7.89 -3.77 8.73
N VAL A 64 -6.72 -3.52 9.33
CA VAL A 64 -5.43 -3.80 8.70
C VAL A 64 -5.36 -5.27 8.31
N LYS A 65 -5.69 -6.17 9.21
CA LYS A 65 -5.66 -7.61 8.95
C LYS A 65 -6.65 -8.00 7.86
N GLU A 66 -7.84 -7.44 7.90
CA GLU A 66 -8.87 -7.71 6.88
C GLU A 66 -8.38 -7.32 5.49
N ILE A 67 -7.77 -6.14 5.37
CA ILE A 67 -7.24 -5.65 4.10
C ILE A 67 -6.08 -6.51 3.63
N GLN A 68 -5.18 -6.88 4.54
CA GLN A 68 -4.06 -7.78 4.21
C GLN A 68 -4.55 -9.12 3.68
N ASP A 69 -5.52 -9.72 4.36
CA ASP A 69 -6.08 -11.00 3.93
C ASP A 69 -6.79 -10.89 2.58
N HIS A 70 -7.44 -9.75 2.34
CA HIS A 70 -8.10 -9.50 1.06
C HIS A 70 -7.09 -9.49 -0.09
N VAL A 71 -5.96 -8.80 0.09
CA VAL A 71 -4.91 -8.75 -0.94
C VAL A 71 -4.32 -10.13 -1.18
N LYS A 72 -4.11 -10.92 -0.13
CA LYS A 72 -3.62 -12.30 -0.26
C LYS A 72 -4.55 -13.16 -1.11
N LYS A 73 -5.86 -12.97 -0.98
CA LYS A 73 -6.84 -13.71 -1.77
C LYS A 73 -6.87 -13.29 -3.23
N VAL A 74 -6.75 -11.99 -3.47
CA VAL A 74 -6.89 -11.44 -4.82
C VAL A 74 -5.63 -11.63 -5.64
N THR A 75 -4.46 -11.54 -5.01
CA THR A 75 -3.17 -11.66 -5.70
C THR A 75 -2.44 -12.93 -5.30
N ALA A 76 -1.52 -12.81 -4.35
CA ALA A 76 -0.72 -13.92 -3.86
C ALA A 76 -0.28 -13.62 -2.43
N PRO A 77 -0.05 -14.65 -1.60
CA PRO A 77 0.32 -14.45 -0.20
C PRO A 77 1.55 -13.56 0.02
N TYR A 78 2.52 -13.59 -0.89
CA TYR A 78 3.74 -12.78 -0.72
C TYR A 78 3.57 -11.32 -1.18
N LYS A 79 2.43 -10.97 -1.79
CA LYS A 79 2.19 -9.62 -2.32
C LYS A 79 1.41 -8.70 -1.39
N TYR A 80 0.96 -9.21 -0.26
CA TYR A 80 0.17 -8.38 0.64
C TYR A 80 1.03 -7.27 1.28
N PRO A 81 0.43 -6.13 1.60
CA PRO A 81 1.18 -5.06 2.28
C PRO A 81 1.42 -5.42 3.75
N ARG A 82 2.69 -5.50 4.13
CA ARG A 82 3.05 -5.79 5.51
C ARG A 82 2.91 -4.58 6.41
N VAL A 83 2.96 -3.39 5.81
CA VAL A 83 2.78 -2.13 6.54
C VAL A 83 1.59 -1.41 5.90
N ILE A 84 0.65 -0.98 6.72
CA ILE A 84 -0.51 -0.21 6.26
C ILE A 84 -0.60 1.05 7.10
N GLU A 85 -0.72 2.19 6.42
CA GLU A 85 -0.93 3.48 7.06
C GLU A 85 -2.22 4.10 6.52
N PHE A 86 -3.10 4.54 7.41
CA PHE A 86 -4.32 5.24 7.02
C PHE A 86 -4.08 6.74 7.08
N VAL A 87 -4.44 7.44 6.01
CA VAL A 87 -4.23 8.89 5.89
C VAL A 87 -5.50 9.58 5.41
N GLU A 88 -5.57 10.89 5.61
CA GLU A 88 -6.72 11.68 5.16
C GLU A 88 -6.71 11.88 3.65
N GLU A 89 -5.53 12.07 3.07
CA GLU A 89 -5.37 12.22 1.63
C GLU A 89 -3.97 11.85 1.20
N LEU A 90 -3.80 11.58 -0.09
CA LEU A 90 -2.50 11.23 -0.66
C LEU A 90 -1.89 12.43 -1.37
N PRO A 91 -0.53 12.55 -1.37
CA PRO A 91 0.14 13.57 -2.17
C PRO A 91 -0.14 13.34 -3.65
N LYS A 92 -0.52 14.38 -4.35
CA LYS A 92 -0.86 14.30 -5.77
C LYS A 92 -0.19 15.41 -6.55
N THR A 93 0.04 15.17 -7.84
CA THR A 93 0.50 16.19 -8.76
C THR A 93 -0.68 17.12 -9.10
N ILE A 94 -0.38 18.21 -9.80
CA ILE A 94 -1.41 19.13 -10.30
C ILE A 94 -2.44 18.40 -11.17
N SER A 95 -1.99 17.36 -11.90
CA SER A 95 -2.88 16.55 -12.74
C SER A 95 -3.65 15.49 -11.98
N GLY A 96 -3.49 15.41 -10.66
CA GLY A 96 -4.21 14.44 -9.82
C GLY A 96 -3.54 13.09 -9.66
N LYS A 97 -2.35 12.93 -10.20
CA LYS A 97 -1.62 11.67 -10.04
C LYS A 97 -0.95 11.58 -8.68
N ILE A 98 -0.97 10.39 -8.09
CA ILE A 98 -0.37 10.15 -6.78
C ILE A 98 1.16 10.25 -6.88
N ARG A 99 1.76 10.97 -5.95
CA ARG A 99 3.21 11.17 -5.90
C ARG A 99 3.87 10.12 -5.01
N ARG A 100 4.13 8.94 -5.56
CA ARG A 100 4.75 7.84 -4.82
C ARG A 100 6.14 8.16 -4.29
N VAL A 101 6.90 8.93 -5.05
CA VAL A 101 8.25 9.34 -4.63
C VAL A 101 8.19 10.10 -3.32
N GLU A 102 7.24 11.01 -3.17
CA GLU A 102 7.07 11.79 -1.95
C GLU A 102 6.71 10.91 -0.75
N ILE A 103 5.83 9.93 -0.95
CA ILE A 103 5.47 8.98 0.08
C ILE A 103 6.68 8.13 0.47
N ARG A 104 7.40 7.63 -0.53
CA ARG A 104 8.58 6.79 -0.32
C ARG A 104 9.68 7.53 0.44
N ASP A 105 9.92 8.79 0.08
CA ASP A 105 10.96 9.59 0.71
C ASP A 105 10.63 9.93 2.18
N LYS A 106 9.37 10.10 2.49
CA LYS A 106 8.90 10.32 3.85
C LYS A 106 9.27 9.15 4.77
N ASP A 107 9.31 7.94 4.23
CA ASP A 107 9.57 6.73 4.99
C ASP A 107 11.05 6.32 5.06
N LYS A 108 11.93 7.11 4.47
CA LYS A 108 13.37 6.84 4.43
C LYS A 108 14.14 7.47 5.58
N VAL A 109 13.62 7.58 6.70
CA VAL A 109 14.31 8.25 7.82
C VAL A 109 15.12 7.27 8.63
#